data_cdd800047cb891b7581947f480fbe624
#
_entry.id   cdd800047cb891b7581947f480fbe624
#
_cell.length_a   1.000
_cell.length_b   1.000
_cell.length_c   1.000
_cell.angle_alpha   90.00
_cell.angle_beta   90.00
_cell.angle_gamma   90.00
#
_symmetry.space_group_name_H-M   'P 1'
#
loop_
_entity.id
_entity.type
_entity.pdbx_description
1 polymer ?
#
loop_
_entity_poly.entity_id
_entity_poly.type
_entity_poly.pdbx_seq_one_letter_code
_entity_poly.pdbx_strand_id
1 'polypeptide(L)'
;RMLLSQMLNSQFDTAEAASGEDCLRLLEQNPTGISVVLLDIHMTGIDGFTVLEAMSQRGMLEEIPVIMISSEDNVDTVRRAFDLGASDYISRPFDARVVYQRITNTIRMYAKQRRLSAMVADQVSQKEKRSQMMIGILSRVVERRNGESRTHVQHISTLTGMLLDHLVQKTETYPLTQEMRRTISMASVLHDIGKMEIGEQVLNSPEPRTPEDEETMRQHTL
;
A
#
# COMPACT_ATOMS: atom_id res chain seq x y z
N ARG A 1 -12.33 -36.02 -1.89
CA ARG A 1 -11.32 -35.47 -0.97
C ARG A 1 -10.09 -36.37 -0.93
N MET A 2 -10.21 -37.64 -0.54
CA MET A 2 -9.08 -38.59 -0.34
C MET A 2 -8.09 -38.65 -1.52
N LEU A 3 -8.58 -38.71 -2.75
CA LEU A 3 -7.74 -38.74 -3.97
C LEU A 3 -6.94 -37.44 -4.19
N LEU A 4 -7.55 -36.29 -3.99
CA LEU A 4 -6.88 -34.98 -4.10
C LEU A 4 -5.84 -34.80 -3.02
N SER A 5 -6.16 -35.11 -1.77
CA SER A 5 -5.26 -35.03 -0.63
C SER A 5 -4.02 -35.92 -0.83
N GLN A 6 -4.21 -37.18 -1.20
CA GLN A 6 -3.09 -38.10 -1.48
C GLN A 6 -2.18 -37.58 -2.61
N MET A 7 -2.74 -36.96 -3.62
CA MET A 7 -2.03 -36.44 -4.77
C MET A 7 -1.23 -35.17 -4.44
N LEU A 8 -1.78 -34.32 -3.60
CA LEU A 8 -1.18 -33.01 -3.25
C LEU A 8 -0.20 -33.14 -2.09
N ASN A 9 -0.42 -34.05 -1.13
CA ASN A 9 0.43 -34.23 0.05
C ASN A 9 1.88 -34.61 -0.26
N SER A 10 2.17 -35.08 -1.47
CA SER A 10 3.54 -35.37 -1.89
C SER A 10 4.35 -34.11 -2.24
N GLN A 11 3.69 -32.98 -2.44
CA GLN A 11 4.31 -31.76 -2.99
C GLN A 11 3.90 -30.47 -2.25
N PHE A 12 2.83 -30.51 -1.47
CA PHE A 12 2.31 -29.37 -0.71
C PHE A 12 1.96 -29.81 0.70
N ASP A 13 2.15 -28.92 1.66
CA ASP A 13 1.55 -29.07 2.97
C ASP A 13 0.05 -28.79 2.85
N THR A 14 -0.79 -29.76 3.19
CA THR A 14 -2.24 -29.63 3.05
C THR A 14 -2.93 -29.64 4.40
N ALA A 15 -3.96 -28.78 4.55
CA ALA A 15 -4.90 -28.82 5.64
C ALA A 15 -6.30 -29.13 5.08
N GLU A 16 -7.06 -29.95 5.78
CA GLU A 16 -8.41 -30.30 5.38
C GLU A 16 -9.44 -29.68 6.31
N ALA A 17 -10.48 -29.09 5.73
CA ALA A 17 -11.67 -28.62 6.44
C ALA A 17 -12.82 -29.60 6.22
N ALA A 18 -13.55 -29.95 7.27
CA ALA A 18 -14.68 -30.86 7.21
C ALA A 18 -15.95 -30.19 6.67
N SER A 19 -16.10 -28.89 6.87
CA SER A 19 -17.23 -28.06 6.46
C SER A 19 -16.78 -26.67 6.00
N GLY A 20 -17.69 -25.87 5.47
CA GLY A 20 -17.43 -24.49 5.12
C GLY A 20 -17.07 -23.62 6.34
N GLU A 21 -17.72 -23.87 7.48
CA GLU A 21 -17.41 -23.17 8.75
C GLU A 21 -16.00 -23.49 9.23
N ASP A 22 -15.57 -24.77 9.12
CA ASP A 22 -14.22 -25.17 9.46
C ASP A 22 -13.19 -24.52 8.53
N CYS A 23 -13.52 -24.40 7.24
CA CYS A 23 -12.68 -23.71 6.27
C CYS A 23 -12.46 -22.24 6.68
N LEU A 24 -13.53 -21.50 6.97
CA LEU A 24 -13.41 -20.11 7.40
C LEU A 24 -12.61 -19.97 8.70
N ARG A 25 -12.79 -20.87 9.65
CA ARG A 25 -12.03 -20.91 10.91
C ARG A 25 -10.53 -21.13 10.69
N LEU A 26 -10.17 -22.07 9.80
CA LEU A 26 -8.78 -22.33 9.46
C LEU A 26 -8.11 -21.13 8.79
N LEU A 27 -8.84 -20.43 7.92
CA LEU A 27 -8.38 -19.21 7.26
C LEU A 27 -8.12 -18.07 8.27
N GLU A 28 -9.00 -17.91 9.25
CA GLU A 28 -8.84 -16.91 10.31
C GLU A 28 -7.66 -17.22 11.24
N GLN A 29 -7.40 -18.49 11.53
CA GLN A 29 -6.31 -18.93 12.39
C GLN A 29 -4.94 -18.86 11.72
N ASN A 30 -4.88 -18.98 10.38
CA ASN A 30 -3.66 -19.01 9.59
C ASN A 30 -3.69 -18.05 8.39
N PRO A 31 -3.84 -16.75 8.58
CA PRO A 31 -4.08 -15.79 7.50
C PRO A 31 -2.91 -15.71 6.50
N THR A 32 -1.68 -16.02 6.93
CA THR A 32 -0.48 -15.97 6.08
C THR A 32 0.05 -17.34 5.66
N GLY A 33 -0.48 -18.42 6.24
CA GLY A 33 0.01 -19.78 6.02
C GLY A 33 -0.62 -20.49 4.83
N ILE A 34 -1.78 -20.02 4.34
CA ILE A 34 -2.55 -20.65 3.28
C ILE A 34 -2.25 -19.99 1.95
N SER A 35 -1.75 -20.76 0.98
CA SER A 35 -1.36 -20.27 -0.35
C SER A 35 -2.46 -20.39 -1.40
N VAL A 36 -3.41 -21.31 -1.22
CA VAL A 36 -4.57 -21.54 -2.10
C VAL A 36 -5.64 -22.33 -1.36
N VAL A 37 -6.89 -22.11 -1.68
CA VAL A 37 -8.03 -22.89 -1.19
C VAL A 37 -8.63 -23.67 -2.36
N LEU A 38 -8.81 -24.97 -2.17
CA LEU A 38 -9.58 -25.82 -3.07
C LEU A 38 -10.96 -26.01 -2.43
N LEU A 39 -11.98 -25.45 -3.02
CA LEU A 39 -13.31 -25.31 -2.42
C LEU A 39 -14.34 -26.09 -3.23
N ASP A 40 -14.94 -27.11 -2.61
CA ASP A 40 -16.08 -27.81 -3.19
C ASP A 40 -17.35 -26.95 -3.05
N ILE A 41 -18.20 -26.96 -4.05
CA ILE A 41 -19.49 -26.27 -3.97
C ILE A 41 -20.41 -26.99 -2.98
N HIS A 42 -20.49 -28.32 -3.09
CA HIS A 42 -21.40 -29.12 -2.27
C HIS A 42 -20.70 -29.65 -1.02
N MET A 43 -20.99 -29.01 0.09
CA MET A 43 -20.45 -29.38 1.42
C MET A 43 -21.58 -29.47 2.45
N THR A 44 -21.30 -30.14 3.55
CA THR A 44 -22.17 -30.10 4.73
C THR A 44 -22.07 -28.74 5.43
N GLY A 45 -23.16 -28.19 5.92
CA GLY A 45 -23.21 -26.86 6.52
C GLY A 45 -23.36 -25.78 5.45
N ILE A 46 -22.57 -24.73 5.50
CA ILE A 46 -22.54 -23.71 4.45
C ILE A 46 -21.89 -24.23 3.17
N ASP A 47 -22.43 -23.87 2.03
CA ASP A 47 -21.92 -24.28 0.73
C ASP A 47 -20.66 -23.50 0.31
N GLY A 48 -20.00 -23.95 -0.77
CA GLY A 48 -18.78 -23.31 -1.24
C GLY A 48 -18.99 -21.89 -1.74
N PHE A 49 -20.15 -21.53 -2.26
CA PHE A 49 -20.45 -20.16 -2.65
C PHE A 49 -20.55 -19.23 -1.45
N THR A 50 -21.17 -19.67 -0.38
CA THR A 50 -21.25 -18.92 0.88
C THR A 50 -19.89 -18.69 1.50
N VAL A 51 -19.00 -19.70 1.45
CA VAL A 51 -17.60 -19.54 1.89
C VAL A 51 -16.87 -18.51 1.02
N LEU A 52 -16.99 -18.61 -0.30
CA LEU A 52 -16.33 -17.70 -1.25
C LEU A 52 -16.82 -16.25 -1.04
N GLU A 53 -18.13 -16.06 -0.85
CA GLU A 53 -18.71 -14.75 -0.56
C GLU A 53 -18.21 -14.17 0.76
N ALA A 54 -18.11 -14.97 1.82
CA ALA A 54 -17.55 -14.55 3.09
C ALA A 54 -16.06 -14.16 2.98
N MET A 55 -15.26 -14.89 2.18
CA MET A 55 -13.87 -14.55 1.90
C MET A 55 -13.76 -13.23 1.12
N SER A 56 -14.64 -13.02 0.15
CA SER A 56 -14.71 -11.78 -0.64
C SER A 56 -15.04 -10.57 0.25
N GLN A 57 -16.07 -10.66 1.07
CA GLN A 57 -16.48 -9.59 1.99
C GLN A 57 -15.40 -9.21 3.00
N ARG A 58 -14.53 -10.17 3.36
CA ARG A 58 -13.41 -9.97 4.28
C ARG A 58 -12.10 -9.54 3.58
N GLY A 59 -12.12 -9.35 2.25
CA GLY A 59 -10.93 -8.99 1.47
C GLY A 59 -9.88 -10.08 1.34
N MET A 60 -10.20 -11.33 1.74
CA MET A 60 -9.23 -12.44 1.73
C MET A 60 -8.83 -12.89 0.32
N LEU A 61 -9.68 -12.67 -0.68
CA LEU A 61 -9.44 -13.11 -2.06
C LEU A 61 -8.29 -12.37 -2.74
N GLU A 62 -7.89 -11.21 -2.24
CA GLU A 62 -6.72 -10.48 -2.75
C GLU A 62 -5.40 -11.22 -2.45
N GLU A 63 -5.36 -11.98 -1.35
CA GLU A 63 -4.16 -12.69 -0.90
C GLU A 63 -4.25 -14.19 -1.06
N ILE A 64 -5.45 -14.77 -0.91
CA ILE A 64 -5.66 -16.21 -0.92
C ILE A 64 -6.57 -16.59 -2.10
N PRO A 65 -6.00 -17.12 -3.20
CA PRO A 65 -6.79 -17.57 -4.33
C PRO A 65 -7.67 -18.77 -3.97
N VAL A 66 -8.87 -18.79 -4.53
CA VAL A 66 -9.81 -19.89 -4.40
C VAL A 66 -10.02 -20.57 -5.74
N ILE A 67 -9.82 -21.87 -5.79
CA ILE A 67 -10.15 -22.73 -6.93
C ILE A 67 -11.38 -23.53 -6.56
N MET A 68 -12.49 -23.25 -7.24
CA MET A 68 -13.74 -24.01 -7.05
C MET A 68 -13.64 -25.38 -7.68
N ILE A 69 -14.15 -26.42 -7.01
CA ILE A 69 -14.21 -27.78 -7.55
C ILE A 69 -15.66 -28.26 -7.46
N SER A 70 -16.24 -28.70 -8.58
CA SER A 70 -17.62 -29.19 -8.58
C SER A 70 -17.85 -30.29 -9.62
N SER A 71 -18.94 -31.03 -9.45
CA SER A 71 -19.52 -31.88 -10.48
C SER A 71 -20.48 -31.12 -11.40
N GLU A 72 -20.83 -29.90 -11.08
CA GLU A 72 -21.65 -29.04 -11.92
C GLU A 72 -20.75 -28.33 -12.93
N ASP A 73 -21.10 -28.40 -14.20
CA ASP A 73 -20.36 -27.78 -15.31
C ASP A 73 -21.22 -26.80 -16.13
N ASN A 74 -22.41 -26.47 -15.61
CA ASN A 74 -23.27 -25.50 -16.28
C ASN A 74 -22.67 -24.08 -16.23
N VAL A 75 -22.92 -23.33 -17.30
CA VAL A 75 -22.34 -22.00 -17.51
C VAL A 75 -22.69 -21.01 -16.40
N ASP A 76 -23.88 -21.12 -15.84
CA ASP A 76 -24.37 -20.18 -14.79
C ASP A 76 -23.65 -20.40 -13.46
N THR A 77 -23.39 -21.66 -13.07
CA THR A 77 -22.60 -22.01 -11.87
C THR A 77 -21.15 -21.53 -12.03
N VAL A 78 -20.55 -21.76 -13.19
CA VAL A 78 -19.17 -21.31 -13.48
C VAL A 78 -19.09 -19.78 -13.44
N ARG A 79 -20.02 -19.09 -14.09
CA ARG A 79 -20.09 -17.63 -14.08
C ARG A 79 -20.23 -17.09 -12.67
N ARG A 80 -21.14 -17.62 -11.88
CA ARG A 80 -21.34 -17.23 -10.49
C ARG A 80 -20.07 -17.37 -9.66
N ALA A 81 -19.30 -18.45 -9.86
CA ALA A 81 -18.03 -18.64 -9.16
C ALA A 81 -17.05 -17.51 -9.45
N PHE A 82 -16.86 -17.14 -10.74
CA PHE A 82 -15.97 -16.05 -11.13
C PHE A 82 -16.49 -14.67 -10.69
N ASP A 83 -17.80 -14.44 -10.78
CA ASP A 83 -18.42 -13.18 -10.32
C ASP A 83 -18.21 -12.94 -8.82
N LEU A 84 -18.17 -14.01 -8.02
CA LEU A 84 -17.86 -13.96 -6.60
C LEU A 84 -16.35 -13.89 -6.27
N GLY A 85 -15.49 -13.95 -7.30
CA GLY A 85 -14.05 -13.78 -7.15
C GLY A 85 -13.24 -15.07 -7.08
N ALA A 86 -13.77 -16.22 -7.51
CA ALA A 86 -12.96 -17.42 -7.68
C ALA A 86 -11.84 -17.20 -8.69
N SER A 87 -10.64 -17.68 -8.38
CA SER A 87 -9.47 -17.56 -9.25
C SER A 87 -9.48 -18.59 -10.38
N ASP A 88 -10.10 -19.74 -10.17
CA ASP A 88 -10.27 -20.79 -11.17
C ASP A 88 -11.45 -21.72 -10.79
N TYR A 89 -11.85 -22.54 -11.77
CA TYR A 89 -12.93 -23.52 -11.63
C TYR A 89 -12.55 -24.84 -12.26
N ILE A 90 -12.75 -25.97 -11.55
CA ILE A 90 -12.40 -27.31 -12.00
C ILE A 90 -13.63 -28.21 -11.93
N SER A 91 -14.10 -28.67 -13.09
CA SER A 91 -15.20 -29.62 -13.21
C SER A 91 -14.75 -31.06 -12.95
N ARG A 92 -15.60 -31.86 -12.33
CA ARG A 92 -15.40 -33.32 -12.22
C ARG A 92 -16.08 -34.03 -13.38
N PRO A 93 -15.48 -35.12 -13.92
CA PRO A 93 -14.20 -35.73 -13.52
C PRO A 93 -13.00 -34.91 -14.01
N PHE A 94 -11.90 -34.87 -13.23
CA PHE A 94 -10.71 -34.11 -13.55
C PHE A 94 -9.46 -35.02 -13.67
N ASP A 95 -8.51 -34.60 -14.48
CA ASP A 95 -7.18 -35.18 -14.56
C ASP A 95 -6.28 -34.61 -13.44
N ALA A 96 -5.58 -35.50 -12.75
CA ALA A 96 -4.70 -35.17 -11.63
C ALA A 96 -3.60 -34.18 -12.01
N ARG A 97 -2.99 -34.34 -13.20
CA ARG A 97 -1.93 -33.45 -13.68
C ARG A 97 -2.47 -32.05 -14.00
N VAL A 98 -3.68 -31.97 -14.56
CA VAL A 98 -4.33 -30.69 -14.86
C VAL A 98 -4.60 -29.93 -13.58
N VAL A 99 -5.14 -30.59 -12.54
CA VAL A 99 -5.39 -29.98 -11.22
C VAL A 99 -4.09 -29.45 -10.62
N TYR A 100 -3.05 -30.29 -10.61
CA TYR A 100 -1.72 -29.90 -10.10
C TYR A 100 -1.17 -28.65 -10.81
N GLN A 101 -1.24 -28.64 -12.15
CA GLN A 101 -0.77 -27.49 -12.95
C GLN A 101 -1.55 -26.21 -12.64
N ARG A 102 -2.88 -26.30 -12.53
CA ARG A 102 -3.74 -25.15 -12.20
C ARG A 102 -3.40 -24.59 -10.82
N ILE A 103 -3.28 -25.44 -9.80
CA ILE A 103 -2.88 -25.04 -8.45
C ILE A 103 -1.52 -24.35 -8.47
N THR A 104 -0.52 -24.99 -9.11
CA THR A 104 0.84 -24.44 -9.17
C THR A 104 0.89 -23.11 -9.88
N ASN A 105 0.17 -22.96 -10.99
CA ASN A 105 0.12 -21.72 -11.75
C ASN A 105 -0.57 -20.60 -10.93
N THR A 106 -1.68 -20.93 -10.26
CA THR A 106 -2.40 -19.99 -9.41
C THR A 106 -1.52 -19.52 -8.25
N ILE A 107 -0.87 -20.42 -7.53
CA ILE A 107 0.06 -20.07 -6.44
C ILE A 107 1.19 -19.16 -6.96
N ARG A 108 1.82 -19.51 -8.11
CA ARG A 108 2.90 -18.71 -8.70
C ARG A 108 2.45 -17.32 -9.11
N MET A 109 1.26 -17.20 -9.70
CA MET A 109 0.68 -15.93 -10.11
C MET A 109 0.47 -15.01 -8.91
N TYR A 110 -0.17 -15.49 -7.86
CA TYR A 110 -0.42 -14.73 -6.64
C TYR A 110 0.87 -14.39 -5.88
N ALA A 111 1.83 -15.31 -5.81
CA ALA A 111 3.14 -15.05 -5.22
C ALA A 111 3.89 -13.93 -5.98
N LYS A 112 3.83 -13.94 -7.33
CA LYS A 112 4.42 -12.90 -8.17
C LYS A 112 3.71 -11.55 -7.95
N GLN A 113 2.40 -11.54 -7.90
CA GLN A 113 1.61 -10.33 -7.65
C GLN A 113 1.95 -9.70 -6.29
N ARG A 114 1.96 -10.50 -5.20
CA ARG A 114 2.36 -10.04 -3.86
C ARG A 114 3.77 -9.46 -3.85
N ARG A 115 4.72 -10.14 -4.52
CA ARG A 115 6.09 -9.64 -4.64
C ARG A 115 6.17 -8.30 -5.37
N LEU A 116 5.44 -8.15 -6.47
CA LEU A 116 5.39 -6.89 -7.22
C LEU A 116 4.78 -5.77 -6.39
N SER A 117 3.67 -6.01 -5.69
CA SER A 117 3.04 -5.02 -4.80
C SER A 117 3.98 -4.58 -3.68
N ALA A 118 4.70 -5.52 -3.05
CA ALA A 118 5.69 -5.21 -2.03
C ALA A 118 6.88 -4.38 -2.59
N MET A 119 7.36 -4.70 -3.80
CA MET A 119 8.42 -3.93 -4.47
C MET A 119 7.96 -2.51 -4.80
N VAL A 120 6.72 -2.34 -5.28
CA VAL A 120 6.16 -1.00 -5.56
C VAL A 120 6.04 -0.20 -4.27
N ALA A 121 5.53 -0.77 -3.20
CA ALA A 121 5.43 -0.10 -1.90
C ALA A 121 6.80 0.33 -1.37
N ASP A 122 7.81 -0.53 -1.48
CA ASP A 122 9.19 -0.20 -1.09
C ASP A 122 9.78 0.92 -1.96
N GLN A 123 9.60 0.88 -3.29
CA GLN A 123 10.06 1.93 -4.19
C GLN A 123 9.42 3.29 -3.89
N VAL A 124 8.10 3.33 -3.60
CA VAL A 124 7.41 4.56 -3.20
C VAL A 124 8.02 5.11 -1.92
N SER A 125 8.20 4.26 -0.90
CA SER A 125 8.83 4.66 0.37
C SER A 125 10.27 5.18 0.18
N GLN A 126 11.07 4.52 -0.63
CA GLN A 126 12.45 4.96 -0.92
C GLN A 126 12.48 6.28 -1.69
N LYS A 127 11.57 6.48 -2.66
CA LYS A 127 11.44 7.74 -3.40
C LYS A 127 11.11 8.89 -2.46
N GLU A 128 10.18 8.70 -1.53
CA GLU A 128 9.81 9.70 -0.53
C GLU A 128 11.00 10.06 0.37
N LYS A 129 11.71 9.05 0.91
CA LYS A 129 12.91 9.26 1.72
C LYS A 129 14.01 10.04 0.98
N ARG A 130 14.24 9.72 -0.30
CA ARG A 130 15.21 10.44 -1.15
C ARG A 130 14.79 11.89 -1.37
N SER A 131 13.52 12.14 -1.63
CA SER A 131 12.97 13.49 -1.80
C SER A 131 13.17 14.31 -0.53
N GLN A 132 12.83 13.77 0.63
CA GLN A 132 13.03 14.43 1.94
C GLN A 132 14.50 14.72 2.21
N MET A 133 15.40 13.77 1.88
CA MET A 133 16.84 13.96 2.02
C MET A 133 17.35 15.11 1.13
N MET A 134 16.93 15.15 -0.15
CA MET A 134 17.31 16.23 -1.08
C MET A 134 16.86 17.60 -0.59
N ILE A 135 15.59 17.70 -0.16
CA ILE A 135 15.03 18.93 0.42
C ILE A 135 15.84 19.35 1.63
N GLY A 136 16.17 18.44 2.54
CA GLY A 136 16.99 18.72 3.71
C GLY A 136 18.45 19.11 3.39
N ILE A 137 19.01 18.64 2.27
CA ILE A 137 20.34 19.08 1.81
C ILE A 137 20.25 20.50 1.23
N LEU A 138 19.30 20.76 0.34
CA LEU A 138 19.10 22.07 -0.26
C LEU A 138 18.87 23.14 0.80
N SER A 139 17.96 22.88 1.74
CA SER A 139 17.67 23.76 2.85
C SER A 139 18.94 24.09 3.66
N ARG A 140 19.78 23.10 3.99
CA ARG A 140 21.05 23.32 4.71
C ARG A 140 22.05 24.18 3.91
N VAL A 141 22.05 24.07 2.59
CA VAL A 141 22.91 24.91 1.73
C VAL A 141 22.44 26.38 1.81
N VAL A 142 21.11 26.60 1.77
CA VAL A 142 20.52 27.95 1.90
C VAL A 142 20.80 28.54 3.28
N GLU A 143 20.52 27.81 4.38
CA GLU A 143 20.81 28.26 5.75
C GLU A 143 22.26 28.67 5.96
N ARG A 144 23.19 27.82 5.46
CA ARG A 144 24.63 28.11 5.59
C ARG A 144 25.03 29.39 4.88
N ARG A 145 24.40 29.69 3.74
CA ARG A 145 24.63 30.92 2.99
C ARG A 145 24.05 32.14 3.71
N ASN A 146 22.91 31.97 4.36
CA ASN A 146 22.20 33.03 5.07
C ASN A 146 22.78 33.31 6.48
N GLY A 147 23.75 32.54 6.94
CA GLY A 147 24.26 32.64 8.31
C GLY A 147 23.32 32.19 9.41
N GLU A 148 22.25 31.48 9.04
CA GLU A 148 21.22 31.01 9.97
C GLU A 148 21.67 29.75 10.74
N SER A 149 21.01 29.49 11.89
CA SER A 149 21.36 28.36 12.73
C SER A 149 20.89 27.03 12.14
N ARG A 150 21.65 25.95 12.32
CA ARG A 150 21.29 24.59 11.85
C ARG A 150 19.93 24.09 12.34
N THR A 151 19.36 24.69 13.37
CA THR A 151 18.08 24.30 13.97
C THR A 151 16.91 25.08 13.40
N HIS A 152 17.14 26.16 12.66
CA HIS A 152 16.10 27.05 12.15
C HIS A 152 15.06 26.30 11.30
N VAL A 153 15.51 25.60 10.27
CA VAL A 153 14.63 24.82 9.37
C VAL A 153 13.86 23.72 10.12
N GLN A 154 14.48 23.06 11.07
CA GLN A 154 13.79 22.06 11.90
C GLN A 154 12.65 22.70 12.72
N HIS A 155 12.90 23.87 13.30
CA HIS A 155 11.88 24.61 14.04
C HIS A 155 10.74 25.05 13.13
N ILE A 156 11.03 25.61 11.95
CA ILE A 156 10.01 25.99 10.95
C ILE A 156 9.13 24.81 10.57
N SER A 157 9.73 23.69 10.19
CA SER A 157 8.98 22.49 9.82
C SER A 157 8.11 21.96 10.96
N THR A 158 8.66 21.92 12.18
CA THR A 158 7.94 21.45 13.37
C THR A 158 6.77 22.37 13.70
N LEU A 159 7.00 23.69 13.73
CA LEU A 159 5.96 24.68 14.01
C LEU A 159 4.87 24.65 12.93
N THR A 160 5.23 24.56 11.66
CA THR A 160 4.26 24.40 10.56
C THR A 160 3.40 23.17 10.75
N GLY A 161 4.01 22.02 11.08
CA GLY A 161 3.27 20.79 11.37
C GLY A 161 2.28 20.96 12.53
N MET A 162 2.73 21.52 13.67
CA MET A 162 1.88 21.77 14.84
C MET A 162 0.73 22.73 14.53
N LEU A 163 0.98 23.79 13.75
CA LEU A 163 -0.05 24.74 13.33
C LEU A 163 -1.09 24.09 12.43
N LEU A 164 -0.66 23.26 11.47
CA LEU A 164 -1.57 22.53 10.58
C LEU A 164 -2.42 21.52 11.33
N ASP A 165 -1.84 20.79 12.26
CA ASP A 165 -2.57 19.83 13.11
C ASP A 165 -3.59 20.54 13.99
N HIS A 166 -3.23 21.69 14.55
CA HIS A 166 -4.15 22.49 15.35
C HIS A 166 -5.27 23.10 14.50
N LEU A 167 -4.95 23.57 13.28
CA LEU A 167 -5.92 24.11 12.33
C LEU A 167 -7.01 23.10 11.99
N VAL A 168 -6.63 21.87 11.65
CA VAL A 168 -7.59 20.80 11.30
C VAL A 168 -8.48 20.42 12.49
N GLN A 169 -7.97 20.53 13.74
CA GLN A 169 -8.77 20.28 14.93
C GLN A 169 -9.76 21.41 15.25
N LYS A 170 -9.46 22.64 14.83
CA LYS A 170 -10.23 23.86 15.16
C LYS A 170 -11.31 24.20 14.13
N THR A 171 -11.14 23.84 12.88
CA THR A 171 -12.05 24.25 11.81
C THR A 171 -12.10 23.22 10.69
N GLU A 172 -13.30 23.03 10.13
CA GLU A 172 -13.55 22.24 8.93
C GLU A 172 -13.44 23.07 7.64
N THR A 173 -13.17 24.38 7.75
CA THR A 173 -13.09 25.30 6.60
C THR A 173 -11.99 24.89 5.62
N TYR A 174 -10.91 24.28 6.13
CA TYR A 174 -9.78 23.85 5.31
C TYR A 174 -9.64 22.32 5.39
N PRO A 175 -10.14 21.57 4.40
CA PRO A 175 -10.08 20.10 4.37
C PRO A 175 -8.66 19.62 4.03
N LEU A 176 -7.71 19.82 4.94
CA LEU A 176 -6.32 19.42 4.77
C LEU A 176 -6.15 17.92 5.04
N THR A 177 -5.91 17.14 3.99
CA THR A 177 -5.54 15.73 4.13
C THR A 177 -4.17 15.59 4.81
N GLN A 178 -3.88 14.40 5.32
CA GLN A 178 -2.56 14.13 5.91
C GLN A 178 -1.41 14.34 4.89
N GLU A 179 -1.64 13.99 3.64
CA GLU A 179 -0.69 14.21 2.54
C GLU A 179 -0.46 15.71 2.28
N MET A 180 -1.51 16.50 2.22
CA MET A 180 -1.40 17.97 2.07
C MET A 180 -0.61 18.59 3.22
N ARG A 181 -0.89 18.21 4.47
CA ARG A 181 -0.15 18.70 5.64
C ARG A 181 1.34 18.35 5.58
N ARG A 182 1.68 17.13 5.18
CA ARG A 182 3.07 16.73 4.97
C ARG A 182 3.75 17.55 3.88
N THR A 183 3.06 17.77 2.75
CA THR A 183 3.57 18.57 1.63
C THR A 183 3.83 20.01 2.06
N ILE A 184 2.89 20.64 2.79
CA ILE A 184 3.06 22.01 3.29
C ILE A 184 4.24 22.08 4.29
N SER A 185 4.35 21.12 5.23
CA SER A 185 5.48 21.06 6.17
C SER A 185 6.82 20.84 5.46
N MET A 186 6.86 20.07 4.37
CA MET A 186 8.06 19.93 3.53
C MET A 186 8.37 21.21 2.75
N ALA A 187 7.35 21.88 2.20
CA ALA A 187 7.52 23.12 1.47
C ALA A 187 8.05 24.24 2.39
N SER A 188 7.60 24.29 3.66
CA SER A 188 8.07 25.28 4.63
C SER A 188 9.58 25.23 4.87
N VAL A 189 10.21 24.07 4.68
CA VAL A 189 11.67 23.89 4.76
C VAL A 189 12.41 24.67 3.66
N LEU A 190 11.74 24.93 2.55
CA LEU A 190 12.30 25.63 1.38
C LEU A 190 11.87 27.10 1.31
N HIS A 191 11.25 27.64 2.36
CA HIS A 191 10.68 29.00 2.34
C HIS A 191 11.67 30.09 1.90
N ASP A 192 12.94 29.88 2.16
CA ASP A 192 14.03 30.81 1.88
C ASP A 192 14.89 30.40 0.65
N ILE A 193 14.43 29.44 -0.15
CA ILE A 193 15.22 28.96 -1.31
C ILE A 193 15.53 30.07 -2.31
N GLY A 194 14.63 31.04 -2.46
CA GLY A 194 14.83 32.20 -3.34
C GLY A 194 15.99 33.11 -2.92
N LYS A 195 16.43 33.07 -1.66
CA LYS A 195 17.63 33.80 -1.22
C LYS A 195 18.91 33.35 -1.95
N MET A 196 18.86 32.18 -2.64
CA MET A 196 19.97 31.73 -3.49
C MET A 196 20.25 32.67 -4.67
N GLU A 197 19.28 33.43 -5.12
CA GLU A 197 19.42 34.39 -6.22
C GLU A 197 19.91 35.78 -5.76
N ILE A 198 19.85 36.05 -4.45
CA ILE A 198 20.25 37.33 -3.88
C ILE A 198 21.80 37.40 -3.81
N GLY A 199 22.36 38.51 -4.30
CA GLY A 199 23.79 38.78 -4.25
C GLY A 199 24.34 38.84 -2.81
N GLU A 200 25.56 38.35 -2.57
CA GLU A 200 26.16 38.33 -1.24
C GLU A 200 26.30 39.74 -0.61
N GLN A 201 26.43 40.78 -1.42
CA GLN A 201 26.49 42.17 -0.95
C GLN A 201 25.20 42.59 -0.26
N VAL A 202 24.03 42.22 -0.82
CA VAL A 202 22.75 42.52 -0.24
C VAL A 202 22.43 41.57 0.92
N LEU A 203 22.75 40.28 0.76
CA LEU A 203 22.47 39.26 1.78
C LEU A 203 23.23 39.57 3.09
N ASN A 204 24.47 40.02 3.01
CA ASN A 204 25.38 40.32 4.14
C ASN A 204 25.46 41.83 4.45
N SER A 205 24.56 42.64 3.88
CA SER A 205 24.56 44.08 4.15
C SER A 205 24.32 44.34 5.63
N PRO A 206 25.03 45.29 6.27
CA PRO A 206 24.84 45.64 7.68
C PRO A 206 23.48 46.30 7.87
N GLU A 207 22.86 46.08 9.03
CA GLU A 207 21.59 46.74 9.40
C GLU A 207 21.88 48.17 9.94
N PRO A 208 21.04 49.15 9.64
CA PRO A 208 19.81 49.08 8.81
C PRO A 208 20.15 49.02 7.32
N ARG A 209 19.41 48.10 6.59
CA ARG A 209 19.51 47.97 5.15
C ARG A 209 18.99 49.22 4.44
N THR A 210 19.49 49.46 3.24
CA THR A 210 18.94 50.50 2.36
C THR A 210 17.58 50.06 1.88
N PRO A 211 16.66 51.00 1.50
CA PRO A 211 15.35 50.65 0.94
C PRO A 211 15.45 49.76 -0.33
N GLU A 212 16.52 49.90 -1.10
CA GLU A 212 16.79 49.12 -2.31
C GLU A 212 17.19 47.65 -1.97
N ASP A 213 18.01 47.48 -0.92
CA ASP A 213 18.39 46.15 -0.40
C ASP A 213 17.17 45.46 0.22
N GLU A 214 16.28 46.17 0.92
CA GLU A 214 15.05 45.61 1.47
C GLU A 214 14.11 45.12 0.38
N GLU A 215 13.94 45.86 -0.71
CA GLU A 215 13.11 45.45 -1.84
C GLU A 215 13.68 44.23 -2.53
N THR A 216 15.02 44.20 -2.73
CA THR A 216 15.72 43.01 -3.26
C THR A 216 15.54 41.79 -2.35
N MET A 217 15.59 42.01 -1.03
CA MET A 217 15.35 40.91 -0.07
C MET A 217 13.90 40.40 -0.10
N ARG A 218 12.90 41.25 -0.36
CA ARG A 218 11.49 40.84 -0.46
C ARG A 218 11.23 39.95 -1.69
N GLN A 219 12.01 40.08 -2.76
CA GLN A 219 11.83 39.32 -3.98
C GLN A 219 12.17 37.84 -3.84
N HIS A 220 12.81 37.39 -2.73
CA HIS A 220 13.11 35.98 -2.53
C HIS A 220 11.88 35.08 -2.40
N THR A 221 10.67 35.63 -2.17
CA THR A 221 9.41 34.91 -2.02
C THR A 221 8.55 34.89 -3.30
N LEU A 222 9.01 35.55 -4.37
CA LEU A 222 8.34 35.61 -5.67
C LEU A 222 8.91 34.58 -6.63
#